data_e431351e7b2a63a9b6242cd5a0ff99ef
#
_entry.id   e431351e7b2a63a9b6242cd5a0ff99ef
#
_cell.length_a   1.000
_cell.length_b   1.000
_cell.length_c   1.000
_cell.angle_alpha   90.00
_cell.angle_beta   90.00
_cell.angle_gamma   90.00
#
_symmetry.space_group_name_H-M   'P 1'
#
loop_
_entity.id
_entity.type
_entity.pdbx_description
1 polymer ?
#
loop_
_entity_poly.entity_id
_entity_poly.type
_entity_poly.pdbx_seq_one_letter_code
_entity_poly.pdbx_strand_id
1 'polypeptide(L)'
;MFEHINVNIDQPEVEPISKDGVRYYPIPGADKNYPSVTSITSFKNAAFFAGWRKKIGEDEANRITARATQRGTTFHSITEDYIKNELDLNMYLENNPLPVRMFQSAKDTLNRINKINCLETFLYSHYLGLAGRVDCIAEFDGELAVIDFKTSTKEKKEDWVEHYFVQETAYAAMFLERTGIEVKKIVTLIAVEDGSVQVFEKYNLDDYLQLLKSYIEEFVRSKNA
;
A
#
# COMPACT_ATOMS: atom_id res chain seq x y z
N MET A 1 -12.48 -15.44 12.68
CA MET A 1 -13.38 -14.46 12.04
C MET A 1 -12.94 -13.09 12.52
N PHE A 2 -12.72 -12.16 11.59
CA PHE A 2 -12.28 -10.81 11.90
C PHE A 2 -13.46 -9.94 12.32
N GLU A 3 -13.27 -9.10 13.33
CA GLU A 3 -14.23 -8.10 13.77
C GLU A 3 -14.02 -6.81 12.95
N HIS A 4 -15.10 -6.21 12.45
CA HIS A 4 -15.07 -4.95 11.72
C HIS A 4 -15.66 -3.84 12.58
N ILE A 5 -14.90 -2.74 12.72
CA ILE A 5 -15.28 -1.56 13.49
C ILE A 5 -15.85 -0.51 12.52
N ASN A 6 -17.02 0.00 12.84
CA ASN A 6 -17.60 1.07 12.02
C ASN A 6 -16.94 2.42 12.35
N VAL A 7 -16.10 2.91 11.45
CA VAL A 7 -15.49 4.23 11.53
C VAL A 7 -16.16 5.14 10.50
N ASN A 8 -16.63 6.29 10.94
CA ASN A 8 -17.26 7.26 10.02
C ASN A 8 -16.18 7.99 9.22
N ILE A 9 -15.99 7.59 7.97
CA ILE A 9 -15.06 8.22 7.03
C ILE A 9 -15.83 8.63 5.78
N ASP A 10 -15.70 9.89 5.40
CA ASP A 10 -16.26 10.38 4.14
C ASP A 10 -15.59 9.67 2.96
N GLN A 11 -16.40 9.04 2.11
CA GLN A 11 -15.98 8.27 0.94
C GLN A 11 -16.51 8.96 -0.33
N PRO A 12 -15.84 10.00 -0.82
CA PRO A 12 -16.26 10.65 -2.06
C PRO A 12 -16.11 9.68 -3.24
N GLU A 13 -17.09 9.70 -4.14
CA GLU A 13 -16.97 9.00 -5.42
C GLU A 13 -15.99 9.76 -6.31
N VAL A 14 -14.76 9.26 -6.40
CA VAL A 14 -13.69 9.86 -7.20
C VAL A 14 -13.06 8.82 -8.12
N GLU A 15 -13.02 9.13 -9.41
CA GLU A 15 -12.32 8.31 -10.39
C GLU A 15 -10.89 8.83 -10.58
N PRO A 16 -9.87 7.96 -10.52
CA PRO A 16 -8.50 8.38 -10.72
C PRO A 16 -8.23 8.80 -12.16
N ILE A 17 -7.44 9.85 -12.35
CA ILE A 17 -6.99 10.35 -13.63
C ILE A 17 -5.50 10.06 -13.76
N SER A 18 -5.09 9.40 -14.86
CA SER A 18 -3.67 9.19 -15.16
C SER A 18 -3.16 10.26 -16.11
N LYS A 19 -2.12 11.00 -15.69
CA LYS A 19 -1.45 12.01 -16.51
C LYS A 19 0.07 11.87 -16.35
N ASP A 20 0.80 11.74 -17.45
CA ASP A 20 2.26 11.62 -17.47
C ASP A 20 2.81 10.53 -16.53
N GLY A 21 2.12 9.37 -16.48
CA GLY A 21 2.49 8.24 -15.63
C GLY A 21 2.19 8.43 -14.14
N VAL A 22 1.53 9.52 -13.76
CA VAL A 22 1.11 9.83 -12.39
C VAL A 22 -0.40 9.66 -12.27
N ARG A 23 -0.83 8.98 -11.21
CA ARG A 23 -2.24 8.86 -10.84
C ARG A 23 -2.63 10.04 -9.95
N TYR A 24 -3.71 10.73 -10.33
CA TYR A 24 -4.29 11.84 -9.59
C TYR A 24 -5.74 11.53 -9.23
N TYR A 25 -6.22 12.15 -8.16
CA TYR A 25 -7.61 12.08 -7.69
C TYR A 25 -8.22 13.49 -7.64
N PRO A 26 -9.39 13.71 -8.28
CA PRO A 26 -10.13 14.97 -8.19
C PRO A 26 -10.87 15.02 -6.86
N ILE A 27 -10.27 15.63 -5.84
CA ILE A 27 -10.86 15.73 -4.49
C ILE A 27 -11.88 16.86 -4.42
N PRO A 28 -13.11 16.60 -3.93
CA PRO A 28 -14.11 17.65 -3.75
C PRO A 28 -13.59 18.81 -2.87
N GLY A 29 -13.79 20.04 -3.35
CA GLY A 29 -13.35 21.24 -2.63
C GLY A 29 -11.86 21.55 -2.74
N ALA A 30 -11.07 20.76 -3.47
CA ALA A 30 -9.66 21.07 -3.71
C ALA A 30 -9.48 21.84 -5.03
N ASP A 31 -8.57 22.84 -5.03
CA ASP A 31 -8.25 23.64 -6.23
C ASP A 31 -7.53 22.84 -7.32
N LYS A 32 -6.95 21.70 -6.96
CA LYS A 32 -6.19 20.82 -7.86
C LYS A 32 -6.38 19.34 -7.51
N ASN A 33 -6.16 18.49 -8.50
CA ASN A 33 -6.15 17.04 -8.27
C ASN A 33 -4.97 16.62 -7.41
N TYR A 34 -5.19 15.72 -6.46
CA TYR A 34 -4.13 15.20 -5.58
C TYR A 34 -3.45 14.00 -6.21
N PRO A 35 -2.10 13.97 -6.27
CA PRO A 35 -1.39 12.78 -6.69
C PRO A 35 -1.60 11.63 -5.70
N SER A 36 -1.54 10.40 -6.20
CA SER A 36 -1.60 9.23 -5.32
C SER A 36 -0.32 9.11 -4.48
N VAL A 37 -0.46 8.60 -3.24
CA VAL A 37 0.67 8.27 -2.37
C VAL A 37 1.68 7.39 -3.11
N THR A 38 1.20 6.36 -3.81
CA THR A 38 2.06 5.45 -4.57
C THR A 38 2.78 6.13 -5.74
N SER A 39 2.22 7.18 -6.35
CA SER A 39 2.93 7.96 -7.36
C SER A 39 4.08 8.76 -6.77
N ILE A 40 3.92 9.29 -5.55
CA ILE A 40 4.98 10.03 -4.84
C ILE A 40 6.12 9.07 -4.45
N THR A 41 5.80 7.94 -3.82
CA THR A 41 6.83 6.97 -3.39
C THR A 41 7.54 6.31 -4.59
N SER A 42 6.83 6.03 -5.67
CA SER A 42 7.41 5.48 -6.90
C SER A 42 8.31 6.47 -7.63
N PHE A 43 8.02 7.77 -7.56
CA PHE A 43 8.85 8.81 -8.16
C PHE A 43 10.30 8.76 -7.67
N LYS A 44 10.53 8.52 -6.38
CA LYS A 44 11.88 8.39 -5.80
C LYS A 44 12.66 7.21 -6.40
N ASN A 45 11.98 6.14 -6.77
CA ASN A 45 12.59 4.95 -7.34
C ASN A 45 12.66 4.96 -8.88
N ALA A 46 12.15 6.02 -9.54
CA ALA A 46 12.03 6.08 -11.00
C ALA A 46 13.37 5.91 -11.72
N ALA A 47 14.42 6.61 -11.25
CA ALA A 47 15.76 6.53 -11.83
C ALA A 47 16.38 5.13 -11.69
N PHE A 48 16.18 4.48 -10.52
CA PHE A 48 16.62 3.11 -10.29
C PHE A 48 15.93 2.14 -11.26
N PHE A 49 14.61 2.24 -11.38
CA PHE A 49 13.84 1.37 -12.29
C PHE A 49 14.19 1.61 -13.77
N ALA A 50 14.43 2.87 -14.17
CA ALA A 50 14.88 3.17 -15.53
C ALA A 50 16.25 2.54 -15.82
N GLY A 51 17.20 2.62 -14.88
CA GLY A 51 18.50 1.97 -14.99
C GLY A 51 18.40 0.44 -15.05
N TRP A 52 17.55 -0.15 -14.22
CA TRP A 52 17.28 -1.58 -14.23
C TRP A 52 16.67 -2.05 -15.57
N ARG A 53 15.64 -1.35 -16.08
CA ARG A 53 15.02 -1.65 -17.38
C ARG A 53 16.05 -1.59 -18.53
N LYS A 54 16.89 -0.56 -18.54
CA LYS A 54 17.98 -0.43 -19.52
C LYS A 54 18.97 -1.62 -19.46
N LYS A 55 19.22 -2.14 -18.25
CA LYS A 55 20.18 -3.24 -18.05
C LYS A 55 19.64 -4.59 -18.54
N ILE A 56 18.36 -4.90 -18.29
CA ILE A 56 17.77 -6.22 -18.61
C ILE A 56 17.01 -6.26 -19.94
N GLY A 57 16.74 -5.08 -20.53
CA GLY A 57 15.92 -4.93 -21.75
C GLY A 57 14.44 -4.76 -21.45
N GLU A 58 13.75 -4.01 -22.34
CA GLU A 58 12.35 -3.62 -22.14
C GLU A 58 11.40 -4.81 -22.09
N ASP A 59 11.57 -5.80 -22.97
CA ASP A 59 10.65 -6.96 -23.03
C ASP A 59 10.72 -7.79 -21.75
N GLU A 60 11.93 -8.06 -21.25
CA GLU A 60 12.12 -8.81 -20.00
C GLU A 60 11.63 -8.00 -18.80
N ALA A 61 11.88 -6.69 -18.76
CA ALA A 61 11.37 -5.80 -17.72
C ALA A 61 9.84 -5.79 -17.70
N ASN A 62 9.19 -5.73 -18.87
CA ASN A 62 7.73 -5.78 -18.98
C ASN A 62 7.18 -7.12 -18.49
N ARG A 63 7.80 -8.25 -18.87
CA ARG A 63 7.42 -9.58 -18.43
C ARG A 63 7.49 -9.72 -16.89
N ILE A 64 8.60 -9.29 -16.29
CA ILE A 64 8.80 -9.33 -14.84
C ILE A 64 7.78 -8.44 -14.13
N THR A 65 7.58 -7.22 -14.63
CA THR A 65 6.61 -6.27 -14.04
C THR A 65 5.18 -6.79 -14.12
N ALA A 66 4.76 -7.31 -15.28
CA ALA A 66 3.42 -7.87 -15.45
C ALA A 66 3.16 -9.05 -14.49
N ARG A 67 4.14 -9.97 -14.38
CA ARG A 67 4.06 -11.10 -13.42
C ARG A 67 3.96 -10.60 -11.97
N ALA A 68 4.77 -9.62 -11.59
CA ALA A 68 4.75 -9.06 -10.24
C ALA A 68 3.42 -8.35 -9.94
N THR A 69 2.89 -7.59 -10.89
CA THR A 69 1.60 -6.91 -10.77
C THR A 69 0.46 -7.92 -10.61
N GLN A 70 0.36 -8.91 -11.49
CA GLN A 70 -0.68 -9.95 -11.40
C GLN A 70 -0.62 -10.69 -10.07
N ARG A 71 0.58 -11.14 -9.66
CA ARG A 71 0.80 -11.81 -8.37
C ARG A 71 0.33 -10.93 -7.21
N GLY A 72 0.73 -9.65 -7.21
CA GLY A 72 0.36 -8.69 -6.17
C GLY A 72 -1.15 -8.47 -6.11
N THR A 73 -1.78 -8.14 -7.24
CA THR A 73 -3.24 -7.91 -7.31
C THR A 73 -4.01 -9.12 -6.80
N THR A 74 -3.65 -10.33 -7.24
CA THR A 74 -4.35 -11.54 -6.78
C THR A 74 -4.13 -11.80 -5.29
N PHE A 75 -2.91 -11.58 -4.78
CA PHE A 75 -2.63 -11.74 -3.34
C PHE A 75 -3.45 -10.76 -2.50
N HIS A 76 -3.57 -9.49 -2.93
CA HIS A 76 -4.42 -8.49 -2.27
C HIS A 76 -5.90 -8.92 -2.28
N SER A 77 -6.43 -9.37 -3.42
CA SER A 77 -7.83 -9.83 -3.49
C SER A 77 -8.10 -10.99 -2.54
N ILE A 78 -7.22 -12.00 -2.49
CA ILE A 78 -7.36 -13.14 -1.56
C ILE A 78 -7.31 -12.67 -0.10
N THR A 79 -6.39 -11.76 0.22
CA THR A 79 -6.22 -11.22 1.58
C THR A 79 -7.43 -10.37 1.98
N GLU A 80 -7.94 -9.55 1.08
CA GLU A 80 -9.14 -8.74 1.26
C GLU A 80 -10.36 -9.61 1.56
N ASP A 81 -10.63 -10.63 0.72
CA ASP A 81 -11.75 -11.56 0.92
C ASP A 81 -11.61 -12.32 2.25
N TYR A 82 -10.37 -12.69 2.61
CA TYR A 82 -10.09 -13.35 3.88
C TYR A 82 -10.43 -12.47 5.08
N ILE A 83 -9.98 -11.21 5.06
CA ILE A 83 -10.23 -10.25 6.13
C ILE A 83 -11.72 -9.86 6.19
N LYS A 84 -12.41 -9.82 5.05
CA LYS A 84 -13.88 -9.66 4.99
C LYS A 84 -14.65 -10.84 5.55
N ASN A 85 -14.01 -11.99 5.82
CA ASN A 85 -14.62 -13.27 6.17
C ASN A 85 -15.45 -13.87 5.02
N GLU A 86 -15.13 -13.58 3.78
CA GLU A 86 -15.86 -13.95 2.56
C GLU A 86 -15.05 -14.87 1.63
N LEU A 87 -13.83 -15.26 2.02
CA LEU A 87 -12.91 -15.99 1.15
C LEU A 87 -13.46 -17.35 0.71
N ASP A 88 -13.67 -17.52 -0.58
CA ASP A 88 -13.74 -18.82 -1.25
C ASP A 88 -12.42 -19.08 -2.00
N LEU A 89 -11.54 -19.86 -1.39
CA LEU A 89 -10.23 -20.14 -1.95
C LEU A 89 -10.28 -20.89 -3.30
N ASN A 90 -11.36 -21.64 -3.57
CA ASN A 90 -11.52 -22.39 -4.81
C ASN A 90 -11.60 -21.46 -6.03
N MET A 91 -12.12 -20.25 -5.87
CA MET A 91 -12.17 -19.24 -6.95
C MET A 91 -10.78 -18.85 -7.46
N TYR A 92 -9.75 -19.00 -6.62
CA TYR A 92 -8.38 -18.57 -6.94
C TYR A 92 -7.44 -19.73 -7.34
N LEU A 93 -7.70 -20.94 -6.86
CA LEU A 93 -6.78 -22.09 -6.96
C LEU A 93 -6.41 -22.47 -8.39
N GLU A 94 -7.38 -22.52 -9.30
CA GLU A 94 -7.17 -23.03 -10.66
C GLU A 94 -6.20 -22.17 -11.48
N ASN A 95 -6.34 -20.84 -11.37
CA ASN A 95 -5.62 -19.90 -12.23
C ASN A 95 -4.47 -19.17 -11.52
N ASN A 96 -4.39 -19.24 -10.18
CA ASN A 96 -3.47 -18.45 -9.37
C ASN A 96 -2.76 -19.26 -8.26
N PRO A 97 -2.14 -20.41 -8.57
CA PRO A 97 -1.59 -21.30 -7.54
C PRO A 97 -0.48 -20.63 -6.69
N LEU A 98 0.32 -19.74 -7.28
CA LEU A 98 1.39 -19.05 -6.56
C LEU A 98 0.87 -18.05 -5.54
N PRO A 99 -0.01 -17.07 -5.89
CA PRO A 99 -0.63 -16.18 -4.89
C PRO A 99 -1.39 -16.92 -3.79
N VAL A 100 -2.09 -18.01 -4.12
CA VAL A 100 -2.79 -18.84 -3.14
C VAL A 100 -1.81 -19.46 -2.14
N ARG A 101 -0.69 -20.04 -2.61
CA ARG A 101 0.35 -20.59 -1.73
C ARG A 101 0.97 -19.51 -0.85
N MET A 102 1.26 -18.32 -1.41
CA MET A 102 1.78 -17.18 -0.66
C MET A 102 0.80 -16.73 0.43
N PHE A 103 -0.49 -16.65 0.12
CA PHE A 103 -1.53 -16.38 1.10
C PHE A 103 -1.57 -17.44 2.20
N GLN A 104 -1.51 -18.74 1.86
CA GLN A 104 -1.50 -19.82 2.83
C GLN A 104 -0.31 -19.71 3.80
N SER A 105 0.88 -19.33 3.30
CA SER A 105 2.05 -19.05 4.14
C SER A 105 1.86 -17.83 5.04
N ALA A 106 1.17 -16.80 4.56
CA ALA A 106 0.93 -15.56 5.31
C ALA A 106 -0.23 -15.67 6.32
N LYS A 107 -1.07 -16.71 6.24
CA LYS A 107 -2.33 -16.82 6.98
C LYS A 107 -2.16 -16.67 8.49
N ASP A 108 -1.14 -17.30 9.08
CA ASP A 108 -0.91 -17.19 10.53
C ASP A 108 -0.52 -15.76 10.93
N THR A 109 0.23 -15.05 10.09
CA THR A 109 0.55 -13.64 10.29
C THR A 109 -0.70 -12.76 10.11
N LEU A 110 -1.53 -13.04 9.12
CA LEU A 110 -2.79 -12.32 8.92
C LEU A 110 -3.76 -12.51 10.09
N ASN A 111 -3.73 -13.65 10.77
CA ASN A 111 -4.55 -13.91 11.96
C ASN A 111 -4.16 -13.08 13.19
N ARG A 112 -3.03 -12.34 13.15
CA ARG A 112 -2.65 -11.34 14.16
C ARG A 112 -3.45 -10.04 14.01
N ILE A 113 -4.17 -9.86 12.89
CA ILE A 113 -5.02 -8.71 12.59
C ILE A 113 -6.39 -8.92 13.23
N ASN A 114 -6.97 -7.88 13.82
CA ASN A 114 -8.37 -7.86 14.26
C ASN A 114 -8.89 -6.40 14.34
N LYS A 115 -10.17 -6.22 14.64
CA LYS A 115 -10.83 -4.91 14.78
C LYS A 115 -10.52 -3.98 13.60
N ILE A 116 -10.98 -4.39 12.43
CA ILE A 116 -10.73 -3.72 11.17
C ILE A 116 -11.47 -2.38 11.12
N ASN A 117 -10.73 -1.28 11.06
CA ASN A 117 -11.26 0.07 10.93
C ASN A 117 -11.40 0.48 9.46
N CYS A 118 -10.43 0.09 8.63
CA CYS A 118 -10.42 0.32 7.19
C CYS A 118 -9.92 -0.93 6.47
N LEU A 119 -10.54 -1.25 5.34
CA LEU A 119 -10.07 -2.25 4.40
C LEU A 119 -10.32 -1.74 3.00
N GLU A 120 -9.27 -1.67 2.16
CA GLU A 120 -9.36 -1.10 0.80
C GLU A 120 -10.09 0.24 0.77
N THR A 121 -9.82 1.10 1.77
CA THR A 121 -10.55 2.35 1.99
C THR A 121 -9.85 3.52 1.30
N PHE A 122 -10.60 4.35 0.58
CA PHE A 122 -10.08 5.58 0.01
C PHE A 122 -9.86 6.64 1.09
N LEU A 123 -8.66 7.21 1.13
CA LEU A 123 -8.26 8.27 2.05
C LEU A 123 -7.63 9.43 1.29
N TYR A 124 -7.76 10.64 1.83
CA TYR A 124 -7.09 11.82 1.32
C TYR A 124 -6.75 12.79 2.45
N SER A 125 -5.78 13.65 2.19
CA SER A 125 -5.37 14.72 3.10
C SER A 125 -5.27 16.04 2.36
N HIS A 126 -6.00 17.04 2.83
CA HIS A 126 -5.86 18.40 2.33
C HIS A 126 -4.53 19.02 2.77
N TYR A 127 -4.05 18.66 3.95
CA TYR A 127 -2.77 19.13 4.46
C TYR A 127 -1.58 18.64 3.63
N LEU A 128 -1.57 17.36 3.27
CA LEU A 128 -0.51 16.76 2.45
C LEU A 128 -0.73 17.01 0.96
N GLY A 129 -1.95 17.29 0.52
CA GLY A 129 -2.34 17.34 -0.90
C GLY A 129 -2.20 16.00 -1.60
N LEU A 130 -2.46 14.90 -0.90
CA LEU A 130 -2.32 13.52 -1.37
C LEU A 130 -3.62 12.75 -1.21
N ALA A 131 -3.77 11.68 -1.99
CA ALA A 131 -4.87 10.72 -1.86
C ALA A 131 -4.40 9.31 -2.19
N GLY A 132 -5.21 8.31 -1.81
CA GLY A 132 -4.94 6.92 -2.16
C GLY A 132 -5.88 5.95 -1.46
N ARG A 133 -5.67 4.68 -1.71
CA ARG A 133 -6.42 3.59 -1.07
C ARG A 133 -5.48 2.86 -0.14
N VAL A 134 -5.84 2.84 1.16
CA VAL A 134 -5.09 2.07 2.17
C VAL A 134 -5.54 0.62 2.13
N ASP A 135 -4.61 -0.30 2.22
CA ASP A 135 -4.94 -1.73 2.25
C ASP A 135 -5.74 -2.08 3.51
N CYS A 136 -5.19 -1.76 4.69
CA CYS A 136 -5.86 -2.04 5.96
C CYS A 136 -5.45 -1.06 7.07
N ILE A 137 -6.40 -0.67 7.92
CA ILE A 137 -6.14 -0.05 9.24
C ILE A 137 -6.89 -0.87 10.27
N ALA A 138 -6.17 -1.51 11.17
CA ALA A 138 -6.71 -2.49 12.11
C ALA A 138 -5.78 -2.67 13.31
N GLU A 139 -6.21 -3.37 14.35
CA GLU A 139 -5.29 -3.85 15.36
C GLU A 139 -4.39 -4.95 14.78
N PHE A 140 -3.08 -4.82 15.00
CA PHE A 140 -2.09 -5.85 14.75
C PHE A 140 -1.41 -6.17 16.10
N ASP A 141 -1.61 -7.40 16.59
CA ASP A 141 -1.27 -7.80 17.97
C ASP A 141 -1.92 -6.90 19.05
N GLY A 142 -3.16 -6.46 18.81
CA GLY A 142 -3.92 -5.65 19.77
C GLY A 142 -3.58 -4.15 19.75
N GLU A 143 -2.75 -3.66 18.85
CA GLU A 143 -2.38 -2.26 18.68
C GLU A 143 -2.79 -1.73 17.31
N LEU A 144 -3.47 -0.58 17.27
CA LEU A 144 -3.95 0.02 16.02
C LEU A 144 -2.78 0.38 15.10
N ALA A 145 -2.81 -0.13 13.88
CA ALA A 145 -1.76 0.03 12.88
C ALA A 145 -2.32 0.31 11.48
N VAL A 146 -1.54 1.01 10.66
CA VAL A 146 -1.69 0.94 9.20
C VAL A 146 -0.92 -0.30 8.74
N ILE A 147 -1.57 -1.17 7.98
CA ILE A 147 -1.02 -2.44 7.51
C ILE A 147 -1.04 -2.43 5.99
N ASP A 148 0.12 -2.68 5.39
CA ASP A 148 0.32 -2.72 3.95
C ASP A 148 0.75 -4.12 3.52
N PHE A 149 0.05 -4.71 2.55
CA PHE A 149 0.30 -6.05 2.06
C PHE A 149 1.15 -6.01 0.81
N LYS A 150 2.24 -6.73 0.80
CA LYS A 150 3.18 -6.78 -0.32
C LYS A 150 3.53 -8.22 -0.71
N THR A 151 3.95 -8.39 -1.94
CA THR A 151 4.52 -9.65 -2.42
C THR A 151 5.92 -9.43 -2.97
N SER A 152 6.79 -10.41 -2.79
CA SER A 152 8.14 -10.36 -3.32
C SER A 152 8.57 -11.71 -3.90
N THR A 153 9.51 -11.68 -4.84
CA THR A 153 10.17 -12.90 -5.34
C THR A 153 11.20 -13.42 -4.34
N LYS A 154 11.82 -12.52 -3.56
CA LYS A 154 12.84 -12.84 -2.55
C LYS A 154 12.66 -11.93 -1.35
N GLU A 155 13.18 -12.35 -0.20
CA GLU A 155 13.24 -11.50 0.99
C GLU A 155 13.89 -10.14 0.69
N LYS A 156 13.40 -9.13 1.38
CA LYS A 156 13.84 -7.74 1.26
C LYS A 156 14.64 -7.34 2.51
N LYS A 157 15.69 -6.55 2.29
CA LYS A 157 16.34 -5.82 3.39
C LYS A 157 15.47 -4.63 3.77
N GLU A 158 15.48 -4.26 5.02
CA GLU A 158 14.68 -3.17 5.55
C GLU A 158 14.91 -1.85 4.80
N ASP A 159 16.17 -1.50 4.53
CA ASP A 159 16.55 -0.28 3.79
C ASP A 159 15.95 -0.23 2.36
N TRP A 160 15.60 -1.40 1.79
CA TRP A 160 15.02 -1.45 0.44
C TRP A 160 13.52 -1.20 0.42
N VAL A 161 12.88 -1.24 1.58
CA VAL A 161 11.43 -1.12 1.75
C VAL A 161 11.00 0.15 2.49
N GLU A 162 11.94 1.05 2.81
CA GLU A 162 11.67 2.31 3.50
C GLU A 162 10.53 3.12 2.84
N HIS A 163 10.42 3.06 1.52
CA HIS A 163 9.35 3.72 0.78
C HIS A 163 7.94 3.15 1.09
N TYR A 164 7.83 1.93 1.61
CA TYR A 164 6.56 1.38 2.14
C TYR A 164 6.23 2.04 3.47
N PHE A 165 7.22 2.23 4.36
CA PHE A 165 7.00 2.93 5.63
C PHE A 165 6.55 4.37 5.42
N VAL A 166 7.09 5.05 4.40
CA VAL A 166 6.64 6.38 3.98
C VAL A 166 5.19 6.35 3.47
N GLN A 167 4.82 5.34 2.68
CA GLN A 167 3.45 5.15 2.19
C GLN A 167 2.47 4.93 3.34
N GLU A 168 2.77 4.03 4.26
CA GLU A 168 1.95 3.71 5.42
C GLU A 168 1.79 4.92 6.36
N THR A 169 2.87 5.69 6.56
CA THR A 169 2.84 6.95 7.33
C THR A 169 1.92 8.00 6.67
N ALA A 170 1.90 8.09 5.35
CA ALA A 170 0.95 8.95 4.66
C ALA A 170 -0.50 8.56 4.97
N TYR A 171 -0.81 7.27 4.96
CA TYR A 171 -2.16 6.80 5.30
C TYR A 171 -2.50 7.00 6.79
N ALA A 172 -1.54 6.86 7.70
CA ALA A 172 -1.75 7.19 9.12
C ALA A 172 -2.13 8.68 9.30
N ALA A 173 -1.42 9.58 8.60
CA ALA A 173 -1.73 11.02 8.62
C ALA A 173 -3.10 11.34 7.99
N MET A 174 -3.45 10.68 6.88
CA MET A 174 -4.77 10.82 6.26
C MET A 174 -5.89 10.34 7.18
N PHE A 175 -5.70 9.19 7.83
CA PHE A 175 -6.68 8.62 8.74
C PHE A 175 -6.90 9.53 9.96
N LEU A 176 -5.83 10.07 10.56
CA LEU A 176 -5.92 11.07 11.63
C LEU A 176 -6.70 12.29 11.18
N GLU A 177 -6.41 12.85 9.99
CA GLU A 177 -7.10 14.03 9.47
C GLU A 177 -8.60 13.76 9.25
N ARG A 178 -8.97 12.57 8.79
CA ARG A 178 -10.38 12.22 8.48
C ARG A 178 -11.21 11.78 9.68
N THR A 179 -10.57 11.23 10.72
CA THR A 179 -11.28 10.58 11.83
C THR A 179 -10.97 11.19 13.19
N GLY A 180 -9.86 11.90 13.33
CA GLY A 180 -9.30 12.32 14.62
C GLY A 180 -8.63 11.19 15.41
N ILE A 181 -8.55 9.98 14.85
CA ILE A 181 -7.93 8.80 15.50
C ILE A 181 -6.47 8.73 15.09
N GLU A 182 -5.56 8.77 16.07
CA GLU A 182 -4.12 8.67 15.85
C GLU A 182 -3.69 7.20 15.69
N VAL A 183 -2.90 6.92 14.66
CA VAL A 183 -2.23 5.63 14.45
C VAL A 183 -0.73 5.83 14.62
N LYS A 184 -0.12 5.11 15.57
CA LYS A 184 1.31 5.24 15.91
C LYS A 184 2.18 4.09 15.40
N LYS A 185 1.55 3.06 14.87
CA LYS A 185 2.20 1.85 14.38
C LYS A 185 1.92 1.67 12.90
N ILE A 186 2.94 1.27 12.16
CA ILE A 186 2.80 0.81 10.79
C ILE A 186 3.37 -0.60 10.66
N VAL A 187 2.80 -1.39 9.76
CA VAL A 187 3.15 -2.80 9.56
C VAL A 187 3.20 -3.12 8.06
N THR A 188 4.39 -3.39 7.55
CA THR A 188 4.53 -3.95 6.20
C THR A 188 4.61 -5.46 6.29
N LEU A 189 3.66 -6.18 5.71
CA LEU A 189 3.66 -7.62 5.58
C LEU A 189 4.05 -8.00 4.16
N ILE A 190 5.16 -8.73 3.99
CA ILE A 190 5.65 -9.17 2.69
C ILE A 190 5.59 -10.69 2.60
N ALA A 191 4.69 -11.21 1.76
CA ALA A 191 4.70 -12.62 1.39
C ALA A 191 5.72 -12.86 0.28
N VAL A 192 6.56 -13.89 0.43
CA VAL A 192 7.65 -14.21 -0.50
C VAL A 192 7.33 -15.49 -1.29
N GLU A 193 7.78 -15.58 -2.54
CA GLU A 193 7.48 -16.73 -3.42
C GLU A 193 8.02 -18.07 -2.88
N ASP A 194 9.05 -18.07 -2.04
CA ASP A 194 9.60 -19.27 -1.40
C ASP A 194 8.79 -19.78 -0.21
N GLY A 195 7.78 -19.00 0.23
CA GLY A 195 6.90 -19.28 1.35
C GLY A 195 7.31 -18.61 2.66
N SER A 196 8.41 -17.84 2.69
CA SER A 196 8.73 -17.00 3.83
C SER A 196 7.80 -15.79 3.91
N VAL A 197 7.62 -15.24 5.12
CA VAL A 197 6.83 -14.04 5.39
C VAL A 197 7.66 -13.10 6.23
N GLN A 198 7.82 -11.88 5.75
CA GLN A 198 8.52 -10.83 6.49
C GLN A 198 7.50 -9.84 7.06
N VAL A 199 7.72 -9.40 8.29
CA VAL A 199 6.92 -8.38 8.97
C VAL A 199 7.86 -7.30 9.45
N PHE A 200 7.63 -6.08 8.99
CA PHE A 200 8.34 -4.89 9.46
C PHE A 200 7.37 -4.02 10.26
N GLU A 201 7.66 -3.81 11.52
CA GLU A 201 6.86 -2.99 12.43
C GLU A 201 7.64 -1.72 12.78
N LYS A 202 7.02 -0.53 12.65
CA LYS A 202 7.62 0.77 12.99
C LYS A 202 6.66 1.57 13.86
N TYR A 203 7.23 2.31 14.79
CA TYR A 203 6.48 3.06 15.81
C TYR A 203 6.78 4.56 15.81
N ASN A 204 7.97 4.96 15.38
CA ASN A 204 8.31 6.39 15.27
C ASN A 204 8.01 6.86 13.85
N LEU A 205 6.82 7.44 13.63
CA LEU A 205 6.37 7.87 12.30
C LEU A 205 6.88 9.27 11.91
N ASP A 206 7.44 10.04 12.84
CA ASP A 206 7.87 11.42 12.59
C ASP A 206 8.98 11.49 11.52
N ASP A 207 9.95 10.58 11.57
CA ASP A 207 11.04 10.53 10.60
C ASP A 207 10.52 10.21 9.20
N TYR A 208 9.57 9.26 9.08
CA TYR A 208 8.94 8.92 7.80
C TYR A 208 8.00 10.04 7.31
N LEU A 209 7.38 10.80 8.21
CA LEU A 209 6.60 11.98 7.82
C LEU A 209 7.49 13.09 7.27
N GLN A 210 8.67 13.31 7.85
CA GLN A 210 9.65 14.25 7.30
C GLN A 210 10.15 13.80 5.92
N LEU A 211 10.41 12.49 5.78
CA LEU A 211 10.81 11.91 4.51
C LEU A 211 9.70 12.03 3.46
N LEU A 212 8.44 11.79 3.82
CA LEU A 212 7.28 12.00 2.95
C LEU A 212 7.20 13.44 2.46
N LYS A 213 7.37 14.43 3.35
CA LYS A 213 7.38 15.85 2.97
C LYS A 213 8.47 16.15 1.95
N SER A 214 9.67 15.60 2.15
CA SER A 214 10.76 15.77 1.17
C SER A 214 10.41 15.17 -0.20
N TYR A 215 9.76 13.99 -0.24
CA TYR A 215 9.31 13.36 -1.49
C TYR A 215 8.25 14.21 -2.22
N ILE A 216 7.30 14.77 -1.48
CA ILE A 216 6.28 15.68 -2.03
C ILE A 216 6.95 16.92 -2.63
N GLU A 217 7.88 17.56 -1.92
CA GLU A 217 8.59 18.74 -2.41
C GLU A 217 9.38 18.46 -3.69
N GLU A 218 10.13 17.35 -3.72
CA GLU A 218 10.90 16.96 -4.91
C GLU A 218 9.98 16.67 -6.10
N PHE A 219 8.86 15.98 -5.85
CA PHE A 219 7.86 15.69 -6.88
C PHE A 219 7.28 17.00 -7.45
N VAL A 220 6.87 17.93 -6.59
CA VAL A 220 6.30 19.21 -7.02
C VAL A 220 7.31 20.02 -7.82
N ARG A 221 8.57 20.07 -7.38
CA ARG A 221 9.65 20.74 -8.15
C ARG A 221 9.83 20.13 -9.53
N SER A 222 9.79 18.81 -9.64
CA SER A 222 9.95 18.11 -10.93
C SER A 222 8.81 18.37 -11.92
N LYS A 223 7.62 18.78 -11.45
CA LYS A 223 6.47 19.09 -12.30
C LYS A 223 6.43 20.56 -12.73
N ASN A 224 7.20 21.41 -12.07
CA ASN A 224 7.30 22.84 -12.36
C ASN A 224 8.56 23.20 -13.15
N ALA A 225 9.46 22.24 -13.39
CA ALA A 225 10.66 22.39 -14.21
C ALA A 225 10.40 21.97 -15.66
#